data_518a5e84565c970fbebccdd292fb6081
#
_entry.id   518a5e84565c970fbebccdd292fb6081
#
_cell.length_a   1.000
_cell.length_b   1.000
_cell.length_c   1.000
_cell.angle_alpha   90.00
_cell.angle_beta   90.00
_cell.angle_gamma   90.00
#
_symmetry.space_group_name_H-M   'P 1'
#
loop_
_entity.id
_entity.type
_entity.pdbx_description
1 polymer ?
#
loop_
_entity_poly.entity_id
_entity_poly.type
_entity_poly.pdbx_seq_one_letter_code
_entity_poly.pdbx_strand_id
1 'polypeptide(L)'
;MKKVLLLKGSSNYNVLRYWIDALARGFEKIGVETIVLDTIYSSNQQIITSLQMDVDAVISFNGIFTDQQEVLDQLVKAPYILLLIDHPIDHLGRIQNLRDIDILTLMDRHDVNNLETFGLNVKNTYLLPHAAIELSIEQSEKTIDILISGSYSDMSNYKDYINGQSPAIRAICEEVIETCLADTNRYYIEEFIEAFKKRDITIELRLNETPEFVKMVHEIGRYVYSVNRLKVIMTLADAGFNVDIYGNNWTTSPLVRYPNVRLHESVNYWQTQELMRKSKIVLNFQALLRDGTHERIFAGMASKSVVVTNETPYLRELFSADEEIVFYNFNHLDGMVESIQAILQDDGRREKISEAAWQAVKGTHTFEERAQMIVDIFNDVKLHNN
;
A
#
# COMPACT_ATOMS: atom_id res chain seq x y z
N MET A 1 23.39 -6.72 12.18
CA MET A 1 23.41 -6.72 10.71
C MET A 1 24.57 -5.84 10.24
N LYS A 2 25.42 -6.35 9.33
CA LYS A 2 26.60 -5.63 8.82
C LYS A 2 26.58 -5.48 7.31
N LYS A 3 26.02 -6.47 6.59
CA LYS A 3 26.01 -6.53 5.14
C LYS A 3 24.72 -7.16 4.62
N VAL A 4 24.06 -6.54 3.64
CA VAL A 4 22.80 -7.02 3.06
C VAL A 4 22.83 -7.05 1.54
N LEU A 5 22.07 -7.98 0.97
CA LEU A 5 21.77 -8.05 -0.46
C LEU A 5 20.34 -7.55 -0.69
N LEU A 6 20.20 -6.46 -1.42
CA LEU A 6 18.90 -5.89 -1.79
C LEU A 6 18.55 -6.31 -3.22
N LEU A 7 17.42 -6.97 -3.42
CA LEU A 7 16.94 -7.37 -4.74
C LEU A 7 16.03 -6.29 -5.34
N LYS A 8 16.40 -5.80 -6.52
CA LYS A 8 15.71 -4.75 -7.25
C LYS A 8 14.98 -5.34 -8.46
N GLY A 9 13.67 -5.52 -8.37
CA GLY A 9 12.83 -6.09 -9.41
C GLY A 9 12.01 -5.07 -10.19
N SER A 10 11.02 -5.55 -10.96
CA SER A 10 10.03 -4.73 -11.64
C SER A 10 8.82 -4.45 -10.74
N SER A 11 8.16 -3.34 -10.99
CA SER A 11 6.86 -3.01 -10.41
C SER A 11 6.12 -2.04 -11.31
N ASN A 12 4.83 -1.84 -11.06
CA ASN A 12 4.07 -0.80 -11.72
C ASN A 12 4.74 0.56 -11.52
N TYR A 13 4.99 1.28 -12.63
CA TYR A 13 5.67 2.59 -12.62
C TYR A 13 7.09 2.57 -12.03
N ASN A 14 7.68 1.38 -11.87
CA ASN A 14 9.01 1.17 -11.26
C ASN A 14 9.16 1.73 -9.83
N VAL A 15 8.08 1.90 -9.08
CA VAL A 15 8.09 2.51 -7.73
C VAL A 15 9.03 1.76 -6.79
N LEU A 16 8.95 0.43 -6.75
CA LEU A 16 9.78 -0.39 -5.85
C LEU A 16 11.28 -0.26 -6.14
N ARG A 17 11.65 0.06 -7.36
CA ARG A 17 13.05 0.29 -7.73
C ARG A 17 13.62 1.51 -7.03
N TYR A 18 12.83 2.60 -6.96
CA TYR A 18 13.21 3.81 -6.23
C TYR A 18 13.27 3.59 -4.72
N TRP A 19 12.35 2.76 -4.20
CA TRP A 19 12.33 2.43 -2.77
C TRP A 19 13.50 1.55 -2.35
N ILE A 20 13.93 0.58 -3.17
CA ILE A 20 15.16 -0.18 -2.93
C ILE A 20 16.38 0.76 -2.89
N ASP A 21 16.48 1.72 -3.81
CA ASP A 21 17.60 2.67 -3.82
C ASP A 21 17.56 3.59 -2.57
N ALA A 22 16.38 3.97 -2.12
CA ALA A 22 16.22 4.76 -0.89
C ALA A 22 16.57 3.94 0.36
N LEU A 23 16.13 2.69 0.41
CA LEU A 23 16.44 1.77 1.50
C LEU A 23 17.94 1.47 1.56
N ALA A 24 18.61 1.29 0.42
CA ALA A 24 20.06 1.12 0.34
C ALA A 24 20.79 2.31 0.98
N ARG A 25 20.41 3.54 0.61
CA ARG A 25 20.96 4.74 1.23
C ARG A 25 20.69 4.81 2.73
N GLY A 26 19.50 4.36 3.17
CA GLY A 26 19.17 4.25 4.59
C GLY A 26 20.11 3.30 5.34
N PHE A 27 20.35 2.11 4.82
CA PHE A 27 21.29 1.16 5.39
C PHE A 27 22.73 1.71 5.43
N GLU A 28 23.19 2.34 4.35
CA GLU A 28 24.53 2.94 4.29
C GLU A 28 24.73 4.03 5.35
N LYS A 29 23.73 4.88 5.58
CA LYS A 29 23.78 5.93 6.61
C LYS A 29 23.92 5.37 8.04
N ILE A 30 23.35 4.20 8.31
CA ILE A 30 23.48 3.53 9.61
C ILE A 30 24.64 2.55 9.67
N GLY A 31 25.53 2.55 8.66
CA GLY A 31 26.78 1.77 8.63
C GLY A 31 26.63 0.31 8.21
N VAL A 32 25.55 -0.05 7.54
CA VAL A 32 25.34 -1.38 6.95
C VAL A 32 25.78 -1.37 5.47
N GLU A 33 26.71 -2.25 5.10
CA GLU A 33 27.14 -2.44 3.70
C GLU A 33 25.99 -2.98 2.86
N THR A 34 25.71 -2.35 1.71
CA THR A 34 24.65 -2.78 0.81
C THR A 34 25.18 -3.25 -0.54
N ILE A 35 24.62 -4.34 -1.03
CA ILE A 35 24.76 -4.79 -2.41
C ILE A 35 23.38 -4.73 -3.05
N VAL A 36 23.23 -3.98 -4.13
CA VAL A 36 21.97 -3.92 -4.89
C VAL A 36 22.10 -4.77 -6.15
N LEU A 37 21.32 -5.85 -6.23
CA LEU A 37 21.22 -6.71 -7.40
C LEU A 37 19.99 -6.33 -8.22
N ASP A 38 20.21 -5.79 -9.41
CA ASP A 38 19.13 -5.51 -10.36
C ASP A 38 18.75 -6.79 -11.12
N THR A 39 17.69 -7.44 -10.71
CA THR A 39 17.27 -8.73 -11.26
C THR A 39 16.74 -8.67 -12.70
N ILE A 40 16.46 -7.47 -13.21
CA ILE A 40 16.00 -7.28 -14.60
C ILE A 40 17.17 -7.22 -15.57
N TYR A 41 18.25 -6.57 -15.16
CA TYR A 41 19.41 -6.32 -16.03
C TYR A 41 20.59 -7.25 -15.77
N SER A 42 20.51 -8.11 -14.74
CA SER A 42 21.54 -9.08 -14.41
C SER A 42 21.33 -10.39 -15.17
N SER A 43 22.43 -11.03 -15.58
CA SER A 43 22.38 -12.39 -16.13
C SER A 43 22.06 -13.42 -15.04
N ASN A 44 21.54 -14.59 -15.43
CA ASN A 44 21.26 -15.69 -14.50
C ASN A 44 22.47 -16.06 -13.66
N GLN A 45 23.68 -16.05 -14.25
CA GLN A 45 24.92 -16.33 -13.53
C GLN A 45 25.21 -15.28 -12.45
N GLN A 46 25.00 -14.01 -12.74
CA GLN A 46 25.15 -12.92 -11.76
C GLN A 46 24.13 -13.06 -10.63
N ILE A 47 22.89 -13.39 -10.94
CA ILE A 47 21.83 -13.62 -9.95
C ILE A 47 22.23 -14.76 -9.02
N ILE A 48 22.58 -15.93 -9.57
CA ILE A 48 23.00 -17.11 -8.78
C ILE A 48 24.20 -16.76 -7.89
N THR A 49 25.23 -16.14 -8.45
CA THR A 49 26.42 -15.77 -7.70
C THR A 49 26.10 -14.80 -6.56
N SER A 50 25.21 -13.82 -6.81
CA SER A 50 24.83 -12.84 -5.80
C SER A 50 24.00 -13.46 -4.67
N LEU A 51 23.05 -14.35 -4.98
CA LEU A 51 22.23 -15.05 -3.98
C LEU A 51 23.07 -15.96 -3.06
N GLN A 52 24.23 -16.42 -3.53
CA GLN A 52 25.16 -17.27 -2.77
C GLN A 52 26.20 -16.48 -1.96
N MET A 53 26.19 -15.14 -2.02
CA MET A 53 27.11 -14.29 -1.27
C MET A 53 26.95 -14.47 0.24
N ASP A 54 28.06 -14.30 0.96
CA ASP A 54 28.04 -14.22 2.43
C ASP A 54 27.53 -12.84 2.86
N VAL A 55 26.26 -12.79 3.22
CA VAL A 55 25.54 -11.60 3.70
C VAL A 55 24.71 -11.95 4.94
N ASP A 56 24.38 -10.96 5.73
CA ASP A 56 23.51 -11.16 6.90
C ASP A 56 22.04 -11.42 6.54
N ALA A 57 21.57 -10.81 5.46
CA ALA A 57 20.20 -11.00 4.96
C ALA A 57 20.09 -10.71 3.46
N VAL A 58 19.13 -11.35 2.81
CA VAL A 58 18.62 -11.01 1.47
C VAL A 58 17.27 -10.32 1.65
N ILE A 59 17.07 -9.17 1.03
CA ILE A 59 15.88 -8.32 1.25
C ILE A 59 15.24 -7.96 -0.09
N SER A 60 13.94 -8.09 -0.20
CA SER A 60 13.19 -7.54 -1.33
C SER A 60 11.78 -7.09 -0.96
N PHE A 61 11.23 -6.18 -1.75
CA PHE A 61 9.80 -5.93 -1.74
C PHE A 61 9.06 -7.06 -2.47
N ASN A 62 7.92 -7.47 -1.91
CA ASN A 62 7.01 -8.49 -2.46
C ASN A 62 7.66 -9.85 -2.79
N GLY A 63 8.83 -10.17 -2.23
CA GLY A 63 9.41 -11.51 -2.29
C GLY A 63 9.89 -11.94 -3.68
N ILE A 64 10.93 -11.31 -4.22
CA ILE A 64 11.54 -11.74 -5.48
C ILE A 64 12.16 -13.13 -5.29
N PHE A 65 11.78 -14.11 -6.12
CA PHE A 65 12.17 -15.54 -6.07
C PHE A 65 11.58 -16.35 -4.91
N THR A 66 10.79 -15.77 -3.99
CA THR A 66 10.21 -16.56 -2.88
C THR A 66 9.07 -17.47 -3.34
N ASP A 67 8.56 -17.31 -4.55
CA ASP A 67 7.66 -18.25 -5.22
C ASP A 67 8.35 -19.51 -5.75
N GLN A 68 9.69 -19.57 -5.68
CA GLN A 68 10.54 -20.67 -6.14
C GLN A 68 11.25 -21.30 -4.95
N GLN A 69 10.62 -22.30 -4.31
CA GLN A 69 11.17 -22.97 -3.11
C GLN A 69 12.60 -23.43 -3.29
N GLU A 70 12.92 -24.02 -4.46
CA GLU A 70 14.26 -24.52 -4.75
C GLU A 70 15.33 -23.42 -4.74
N VAL A 71 14.97 -22.20 -5.17
CA VAL A 71 15.90 -21.05 -5.14
C VAL A 71 16.20 -20.65 -3.70
N LEU A 72 15.18 -20.58 -2.85
CA LEU A 72 15.36 -20.26 -1.43
C LEU A 72 16.25 -21.32 -0.75
N ASP A 73 15.95 -22.60 -0.94
CA ASP A 73 16.62 -23.68 -0.23
C ASP A 73 18.06 -23.92 -0.69
N GLN A 74 18.32 -23.76 -1.99
CA GLN A 74 19.61 -24.13 -2.56
C GLN A 74 20.58 -22.94 -2.73
N LEU A 75 20.05 -21.74 -2.98
CA LEU A 75 20.88 -20.58 -3.32
C LEU A 75 20.96 -19.55 -2.20
N VAL A 76 19.89 -19.36 -1.41
CA VAL A 76 19.84 -18.32 -0.38
C VAL A 76 20.14 -18.92 0.99
N LYS A 77 21.39 -18.74 1.48
CA LYS A 77 21.80 -19.27 2.80
C LYS A 77 21.40 -18.35 3.95
N ALA A 78 21.45 -17.05 3.73
CA ALA A 78 21.05 -16.05 4.71
C ALA A 78 19.53 -16.01 4.91
N PRO A 79 19.01 -15.48 6.04
CA PRO A 79 17.61 -15.17 6.18
C PRO A 79 17.12 -14.26 5.05
N TYR A 80 15.94 -14.59 4.50
CA TYR A 80 15.24 -13.73 3.56
C TYR A 80 14.29 -12.81 4.31
N ILE A 81 14.38 -11.50 4.08
CA ILE A 81 13.44 -10.51 4.64
C ILE A 81 12.50 -10.08 3.52
N LEU A 82 11.29 -10.58 3.57
CA LEU A 82 10.23 -10.22 2.62
C LEU A 82 9.50 -8.98 3.13
N LEU A 83 9.71 -7.84 2.45
CA LEU A 83 8.99 -6.60 2.71
C LEU A 83 7.70 -6.60 1.89
N LEU A 84 6.60 -7.06 2.48
CA LEU A 84 5.32 -7.11 1.78
C LEU A 84 4.63 -5.76 1.86
N ILE A 85 4.34 -5.18 0.70
CA ILE A 85 3.73 -3.85 0.56
C ILE A 85 2.36 -3.89 -0.11
N ASP A 86 1.94 -5.06 -0.56
CA ASP A 86 0.60 -5.35 -1.04
C ASP A 86 -0.12 -6.27 -0.03
N HIS A 87 -1.41 -6.49 -0.22
CA HIS A 87 -2.18 -7.35 0.66
C HIS A 87 -1.67 -8.81 0.60
N PRO A 88 -1.57 -9.54 1.74
CA PRO A 88 -1.06 -10.92 1.77
C PRO A 88 -1.73 -11.86 0.78
N ILE A 89 -3.02 -11.69 0.53
CA ILE A 89 -3.80 -12.52 -0.39
C ILE A 89 -3.24 -12.50 -1.83
N ASP A 90 -2.55 -11.43 -2.22
CA ASP A 90 -1.94 -11.30 -3.54
C ASP A 90 -0.62 -12.07 -3.67
N HIS A 91 -0.03 -12.49 -2.54
CA HIS A 91 1.32 -13.06 -2.47
C HIS A 91 1.41 -14.36 -1.68
N LEU A 92 0.29 -15.04 -1.51
CA LEU A 92 0.18 -16.26 -0.70
C LEU A 92 1.25 -17.30 -1.07
N GLY A 93 1.43 -17.58 -2.39
CA GLY A 93 2.45 -18.53 -2.86
C GLY A 93 3.90 -18.14 -2.54
N ARG A 94 4.16 -16.85 -2.32
CA ARG A 94 5.49 -16.35 -1.92
C ARG A 94 5.71 -16.44 -0.44
N ILE A 95 4.67 -16.17 0.34
CA ILE A 95 4.72 -16.17 1.81
C ILE A 95 4.83 -17.59 2.35
N GLN A 96 4.07 -18.55 1.78
CA GLN A 96 4.07 -19.94 2.24
C GLN A 96 5.42 -20.66 2.10
N ASN A 97 6.28 -20.17 1.22
CA ASN A 97 7.61 -20.74 0.98
C ASN A 97 8.68 -20.18 1.93
N LEU A 98 8.34 -19.22 2.79
CA LEU A 98 9.29 -18.69 3.76
C LEU A 98 9.70 -19.76 4.76
N ARG A 99 10.99 -19.82 5.06
CA ARG A 99 11.61 -20.77 5.99
C ARG A 99 11.52 -20.21 7.43
N ASP A 100 11.71 -21.04 8.42
CA ASP A 100 11.70 -20.65 9.84
C ASP A 100 12.74 -19.55 10.20
N ILE A 101 13.78 -19.40 9.39
CA ILE A 101 14.81 -18.36 9.55
C ILE A 101 14.44 -17.05 8.84
N ASP A 102 13.46 -17.07 7.94
CA ASP A 102 13.06 -15.94 7.13
C ASP A 102 12.13 -14.99 7.93
N ILE A 103 12.03 -13.77 7.47
CA ILE A 103 11.26 -12.70 8.12
C ILE A 103 10.24 -12.16 7.14
N LEU A 104 8.98 -12.10 7.54
CA LEU A 104 7.91 -11.42 6.83
C LEU A 104 7.63 -10.09 7.51
N THR A 105 7.59 -9.01 6.73
CA THR A 105 7.04 -7.75 7.22
C THR A 105 5.80 -7.36 6.45
N LEU A 106 4.83 -6.81 7.14
CA LEU A 106 3.55 -6.36 6.61
C LEU A 106 3.32 -4.89 6.96
N MET A 107 2.60 -4.18 6.11
CA MET A 107 2.31 -2.76 6.30
C MET A 107 1.02 -2.50 7.09
N ASP A 108 0.26 -3.54 7.41
CA ASP A 108 -1.01 -3.47 8.11
C ASP A 108 -0.96 -4.36 9.36
N ARG A 109 -1.24 -3.77 10.53
CA ARG A 109 -1.22 -4.47 11.82
C ARG A 109 -2.34 -5.50 11.92
N HIS A 110 -3.47 -5.25 11.27
CA HIS A 110 -4.54 -6.24 11.19
C HIS A 110 -4.07 -7.52 10.50
N ASP A 111 -3.36 -7.40 9.37
CA ASP A 111 -2.85 -8.56 8.63
C ASP A 111 -1.75 -9.31 9.41
N VAL A 112 -0.88 -8.58 10.14
CA VAL A 112 0.12 -9.21 11.04
C VAL A 112 -0.58 -10.13 12.06
N ASN A 113 -1.69 -9.67 12.63
CA ASN A 113 -2.41 -10.40 13.68
C ASN A 113 -3.33 -11.52 13.13
N ASN A 114 -3.61 -11.53 11.84
CA ASN A 114 -4.61 -12.38 11.21
C ASN A 114 -4.10 -13.25 10.05
N LEU A 115 -2.78 -13.47 9.94
CA LEU A 115 -2.19 -14.29 8.87
C LEU A 115 -2.78 -15.70 8.82
N GLU A 116 -3.12 -16.28 9.95
CA GLU A 116 -3.75 -17.60 10.03
C GLU A 116 -5.10 -17.66 9.29
N THR A 117 -5.81 -16.53 9.18
CA THR A 117 -7.04 -16.41 8.38
C THR A 117 -6.80 -16.71 6.91
N PHE A 118 -5.58 -16.46 6.42
CA PHE A 118 -5.15 -16.78 5.05
C PHE A 118 -4.51 -18.18 4.93
N GLY A 119 -4.56 -18.98 5.97
CA GLY A 119 -3.89 -20.29 6.02
C GLY A 119 -2.36 -20.19 6.07
N LEU A 120 -1.83 -19.03 6.46
CA LEU A 120 -0.40 -18.77 6.58
C LEU A 120 0.06 -18.87 8.03
N ASN A 121 1.18 -19.57 8.22
CA ASN A 121 1.84 -19.64 9.52
C ASN A 121 3.32 -19.29 9.30
N VAL A 122 3.67 -18.03 9.50
CA VAL A 122 5.06 -17.54 9.39
C VAL A 122 5.58 -17.19 10.77
N LYS A 123 6.66 -17.85 11.18
CA LYS A 123 7.23 -17.74 12.52
C LYS A 123 7.63 -16.32 12.91
N ASN A 124 8.27 -15.60 11.98
CA ASN A 124 8.83 -14.28 12.23
C ASN A 124 8.06 -13.25 11.40
N THR A 125 6.95 -12.74 11.94
CA THR A 125 6.11 -11.74 11.28
C THR A 125 6.10 -10.44 12.07
N TYR A 126 6.33 -9.31 11.38
CA TYR A 126 6.45 -7.98 11.99
C TYR A 126 5.69 -6.92 11.20
N LEU A 127 5.28 -5.86 11.88
CA LEU A 127 4.78 -4.66 11.24
C LEU A 127 5.96 -3.82 10.73
N LEU A 128 5.95 -3.48 9.44
CA LEU A 128 6.85 -2.49 8.85
C LEU A 128 6.03 -1.57 7.94
N PRO A 129 5.65 -0.37 8.42
CA PRO A 129 4.84 0.55 7.62
C PRO A 129 5.64 1.14 6.47
N HIS A 130 4.94 1.65 5.46
CA HIS A 130 5.52 2.42 4.38
C HIS A 130 6.38 3.60 4.87
N ALA A 131 7.11 4.22 3.94
CA ALA A 131 7.96 5.38 4.21
C ALA A 131 7.90 6.39 3.06
N ALA A 132 8.27 7.63 3.35
CA ALA A 132 8.59 8.62 2.35
C ALA A 132 10.07 8.50 1.94
N ILE A 133 10.39 8.90 0.70
CA ILE A 133 11.75 9.27 0.34
C ILE A 133 11.93 10.72 0.80
N GLU A 134 12.94 10.98 1.62
CA GLU A 134 13.25 12.34 2.04
C GLU A 134 13.70 13.16 0.82
N LEU A 135 12.94 14.21 0.53
CA LEU A 135 13.22 15.11 -0.58
C LEU A 135 13.75 16.44 -0.02
N SER A 136 14.75 17.01 -0.69
CA SER A 136 15.09 18.42 -0.47
C SER A 136 13.89 19.27 -0.86
N ILE A 137 13.36 20.04 0.10
CA ILE A 137 12.18 20.87 -0.15
C ILE A 137 12.65 22.21 -0.72
N GLU A 138 12.62 22.33 -2.03
CA GLU A 138 12.52 23.63 -2.67
C GLU A 138 11.06 24.11 -2.57
N GLN A 139 10.85 25.36 -2.15
CA GLN A 139 9.51 25.94 -2.16
C GLN A 139 8.94 25.89 -3.57
N SER A 140 7.82 25.23 -3.74
CA SER A 140 7.09 25.12 -5.00
C SER A 140 5.75 25.84 -4.88
N GLU A 141 5.39 26.62 -5.90
CA GLU A 141 4.07 27.24 -5.97
C GLU A 141 2.98 26.16 -6.02
N LYS A 142 1.96 26.30 -5.19
CA LYS A 142 0.82 25.38 -5.10
C LYS A 142 -0.20 25.67 -6.19
N THR A 143 -0.04 25.06 -7.36
CA THR A 143 -0.87 25.30 -8.56
C THR A 143 -2.00 24.28 -8.77
N ILE A 144 -1.98 23.16 -8.04
CA ILE A 144 -3.00 22.10 -8.09
C ILE A 144 -3.83 22.18 -6.82
N ASP A 145 -5.15 22.30 -6.94
CA ASP A 145 -6.03 22.35 -5.77
C ASP A 145 -6.10 20.99 -5.07
N ILE A 146 -6.54 19.95 -5.77
CA ILE A 146 -6.65 18.57 -5.26
C ILE A 146 -5.97 17.62 -6.24
N LEU A 147 -4.98 16.89 -5.77
CA LEU A 147 -4.29 15.84 -6.53
C LEU A 147 -4.76 14.45 -6.09
N ILE A 148 -5.07 13.60 -7.07
CA ILE A 148 -5.27 12.17 -6.91
C ILE A 148 -4.28 11.43 -7.81
N SER A 149 -3.53 10.48 -7.26
CA SER A 149 -2.64 9.61 -8.03
C SER A 149 -3.07 8.15 -7.94
N GLY A 150 -3.13 7.49 -9.09
CA GLY A 150 -3.48 6.06 -9.22
C GLY A 150 -4.52 5.79 -10.30
N SER A 151 -4.43 4.62 -10.90
CA SER A 151 -5.25 4.21 -12.06
C SER A 151 -6.69 3.87 -11.69
N TYR A 152 -7.57 3.96 -12.67
CA TYR A 152 -8.95 3.52 -12.57
C TYR A 152 -9.06 2.02 -12.87
N SER A 153 -9.85 1.33 -12.06
CA SER A 153 -10.27 -0.05 -12.33
C SER A 153 -11.73 -0.04 -12.77
N ASP A 154 -11.98 -0.52 -13.98
CA ASP A 154 -13.31 -0.53 -14.54
C ASP A 154 -14.22 -1.51 -13.76
N MET A 155 -15.29 -0.96 -13.19
CA MET A 155 -16.25 -1.74 -12.39
C MET A 155 -17.08 -2.71 -13.23
N SER A 156 -17.17 -2.55 -14.55
CA SER A 156 -17.89 -3.49 -15.40
C SER A 156 -17.25 -4.88 -15.37
N ASN A 157 -15.93 -4.97 -15.35
CA ASN A 157 -15.21 -6.23 -15.27
C ASN A 157 -15.59 -7.05 -14.02
N TYR A 158 -15.74 -6.38 -12.88
CA TYR A 158 -16.15 -7.04 -11.63
C TYR A 158 -17.61 -7.47 -11.67
N LYS A 159 -18.50 -6.67 -12.26
CA LYS A 159 -19.90 -7.04 -12.46
C LYS A 159 -20.04 -8.24 -13.38
N ASP A 160 -19.28 -8.29 -14.47
CA ASP A 160 -19.26 -9.41 -15.39
C ASP A 160 -18.76 -10.69 -14.70
N TYR A 161 -17.71 -10.57 -13.85
CA TYR A 161 -17.22 -11.67 -13.05
C TYR A 161 -18.31 -12.21 -12.09
N ILE A 162 -18.99 -11.34 -11.35
CA ILE A 162 -20.07 -11.73 -10.42
C ILE A 162 -21.23 -12.38 -11.17
N ASN A 163 -21.64 -11.80 -12.30
CA ASN A 163 -22.73 -12.32 -13.12
C ASN A 163 -22.41 -13.68 -13.72
N GLY A 164 -21.14 -14.00 -13.94
CA GLY A 164 -20.66 -15.30 -14.39
C GLY A 164 -20.70 -16.39 -13.33
N GLN A 165 -20.91 -16.06 -12.06
CA GLN A 165 -20.95 -17.03 -10.96
C GLN A 165 -22.29 -17.78 -10.89
N SER A 166 -22.30 -18.94 -10.20
CA SER A 166 -23.54 -19.65 -9.88
C SER A 166 -24.48 -18.76 -9.05
N PRO A 167 -25.81 -18.98 -9.09
CA PRO A 167 -26.76 -18.16 -8.31
C PRO A 167 -26.43 -18.09 -6.82
N ALA A 168 -25.98 -19.20 -6.23
CA ALA A 168 -25.62 -19.27 -4.82
C ALA A 168 -24.38 -18.43 -4.48
N ILE A 169 -23.33 -18.52 -5.30
CA ILE A 169 -22.10 -17.72 -5.13
C ILE A 169 -22.39 -16.25 -5.41
N ARG A 170 -23.17 -15.94 -6.43
CA ARG A 170 -23.59 -14.56 -6.72
C ARG A 170 -24.29 -13.91 -5.51
N ALA A 171 -25.24 -14.61 -4.88
CA ALA A 171 -25.94 -14.11 -3.72
C ALA A 171 -25.00 -13.82 -2.53
N ILE A 172 -23.95 -14.63 -2.36
CA ILE A 172 -22.90 -14.37 -1.35
C ILE A 172 -22.12 -13.10 -1.71
N CYS A 173 -21.67 -12.96 -2.97
CA CYS A 173 -20.94 -11.78 -3.40
C CYS A 173 -21.76 -10.50 -3.23
N GLU A 174 -23.05 -10.52 -3.59
CA GLU A 174 -23.98 -9.40 -3.45
C GLU A 174 -24.18 -9.02 -1.97
N GLU A 175 -24.38 -10.00 -1.08
CA GLU A 175 -24.48 -9.77 0.37
C GLU A 175 -23.23 -9.10 0.93
N VAL A 176 -22.03 -9.59 0.56
CA VAL A 176 -20.75 -9.01 1.02
C VAL A 176 -20.58 -7.58 0.49
N ILE A 177 -20.89 -7.34 -0.78
CA ILE A 177 -20.81 -6.01 -1.38
C ILE A 177 -21.74 -5.03 -0.67
N GLU A 178 -23.01 -5.40 -0.49
CA GLU A 178 -24.00 -4.56 0.19
C GLU A 178 -23.55 -4.23 1.61
N THR A 179 -23.07 -5.22 2.36
CA THR A 179 -22.58 -5.05 3.73
C THR A 179 -21.39 -4.09 3.79
N CYS A 180 -20.39 -4.28 2.93
CA CYS A 180 -19.18 -3.43 2.91
C CYS A 180 -19.43 -2.01 2.37
N LEU A 181 -20.41 -1.83 1.48
CA LEU A 181 -20.79 -0.49 1.00
C LEU A 181 -21.67 0.27 2.00
N ALA A 182 -22.47 -0.45 2.79
CA ALA A 182 -23.30 0.15 3.84
C ALA A 182 -22.47 0.58 5.06
N ASP A 183 -21.43 -0.18 5.39
CA ASP A 183 -20.50 0.12 6.48
C ASP A 183 -19.04 -0.14 6.01
N THR A 184 -18.35 0.95 5.70
CA THR A 184 -16.96 0.90 5.20
C THR A 184 -15.93 0.44 6.26
N ASN A 185 -16.35 0.26 7.51
CA ASN A 185 -15.53 -0.39 8.55
C ASN A 185 -15.59 -1.93 8.46
N ARG A 186 -16.51 -2.48 7.67
CA ARG A 186 -16.58 -3.92 7.43
C ARG A 186 -15.45 -4.37 6.50
N TYR A 187 -14.83 -5.49 6.86
CA TYR A 187 -13.73 -6.05 6.07
C TYR A 187 -14.23 -7.18 5.18
N TYR A 188 -14.16 -6.99 3.88
CA TYR A 188 -14.77 -7.88 2.89
C TYR A 188 -14.33 -9.35 3.03
N ILE A 189 -13.11 -9.64 3.48
CA ILE A 189 -12.64 -11.02 3.70
C ILE A 189 -13.38 -11.66 4.88
N GLU A 190 -13.52 -10.95 5.99
CA GLU A 190 -14.27 -11.41 7.16
C GLU A 190 -15.75 -11.60 6.82
N GLU A 191 -16.32 -10.67 6.04
CA GLU A 191 -17.71 -10.77 5.58
C GLU A 191 -17.93 -11.96 4.66
N PHE A 192 -16.95 -12.30 3.81
CA PHE A 192 -17.00 -13.54 3.04
C PHE A 192 -17.00 -14.78 3.93
N ILE A 193 -16.06 -14.87 4.86
CA ILE A 193 -15.96 -15.99 5.79
C ILE A 193 -17.27 -16.16 6.56
N GLU A 194 -17.84 -15.06 7.05
CA GLU A 194 -19.12 -15.08 7.77
C GLU A 194 -20.30 -15.48 6.86
N ALA A 195 -20.36 -14.96 5.63
CA ALA A 195 -21.41 -15.30 4.67
C ALA A 195 -21.40 -16.79 4.28
N PHE A 196 -20.22 -17.39 4.15
CA PHE A 196 -20.08 -18.83 3.92
C PHE A 196 -20.46 -19.65 5.15
N LYS A 197 -20.00 -19.22 6.33
CA LYS A 197 -20.33 -19.88 7.60
C LYS A 197 -21.83 -19.89 7.89
N LYS A 198 -22.55 -18.83 7.60
CA LYS A 198 -24.02 -18.77 7.68
C LYS A 198 -24.74 -19.80 6.80
N ARG A 199 -24.05 -20.34 5.80
CA ARG A 199 -24.55 -21.36 4.85
C ARG A 199 -23.99 -22.75 5.12
N ASP A 200 -23.41 -22.97 6.31
CA ASP A 200 -22.74 -24.22 6.71
C ASP A 200 -21.61 -24.63 5.74
N ILE A 201 -20.97 -23.67 5.08
CA ILE A 201 -19.84 -23.89 4.19
C ILE A 201 -18.56 -23.50 4.96
N THR A 202 -17.73 -24.49 5.28
CA THR A 202 -16.40 -24.25 5.85
C THR A 202 -15.40 -24.03 4.73
N ILE A 203 -14.72 -22.89 4.75
CA ILE A 203 -13.62 -22.61 3.84
C ILE A 203 -12.32 -22.75 4.63
N GLU A 204 -11.54 -23.75 4.29
CA GLU A 204 -10.14 -23.80 4.65
C GLU A 204 -9.37 -23.02 3.57
N LEU A 205 -8.83 -21.86 3.93
CA LEU A 205 -7.97 -21.08 3.04
C LEU A 205 -6.61 -21.78 2.87
N ARG A 206 -6.61 -22.90 2.16
CA ARG A 206 -5.39 -23.57 1.70
C ARG A 206 -5.12 -23.07 0.28
N LEU A 207 -4.09 -22.30 0.15
CA LEU A 207 -3.73 -21.47 -0.98
C LEU A 207 -3.63 -22.16 -2.33
N ASN A 208 -3.18 -23.40 -2.35
CA ASN A 208 -3.06 -24.19 -3.58
C ASN A 208 -4.39 -24.87 -3.97
N GLU A 209 -5.38 -24.89 -3.08
CA GLU A 209 -6.61 -25.62 -3.25
C GLU A 209 -7.83 -24.74 -3.54
N THR A 210 -7.70 -23.39 -3.38
CA THR A 210 -8.82 -22.45 -3.51
C THR A 210 -8.53 -21.19 -4.35
N PRO A 211 -7.86 -21.29 -5.52
CA PRO A 211 -7.52 -20.10 -6.33
C PRO A 211 -8.76 -19.32 -6.78
N GLU A 212 -9.89 -19.98 -7.04
CA GLU A 212 -11.15 -19.34 -7.40
C GLU A 212 -11.72 -18.52 -6.24
N PHE A 213 -11.60 -19.00 -5.00
CA PHE A 213 -12.02 -18.25 -3.82
C PHE A 213 -11.16 -17.00 -3.61
N VAL A 214 -9.83 -17.13 -3.68
CA VAL A 214 -8.91 -16.00 -3.60
C VAL A 214 -9.23 -14.96 -4.67
N LYS A 215 -9.46 -15.40 -5.91
CA LYS A 215 -9.86 -14.52 -7.00
C LYS A 215 -11.19 -13.82 -6.71
N MET A 216 -12.19 -14.53 -6.21
CA MET A 216 -13.50 -13.96 -5.86
C MET A 216 -13.37 -12.88 -4.79
N VAL A 217 -12.68 -13.16 -3.71
CA VAL A 217 -12.41 -12.21 -2.62
C VAL A 217 -11.73 -10.96 -3.15
N HIS A 218 -10.71 -11.15 -3.98
CA HIS A 218 -9.94 -10.07 -4.59
C HIS A 218 -10.81 -9.17 -5.51
N GLU A 219 -11.61 -9.78 -6.40
CA GLU A 219 -12.48 -9.04 -7.32
C GLU A 219 -13.53 -8.22 -6.55
N ILE A 220 -14.11 -8.79 -5.50
CA ILE A 220 -15.10 -8.08 -4.67
C ILE A 220 -14.46 -6.95 -3.88
N GLY A 221 -13.31 -7.17 -3.25
CA GLY A 221 -12.58 -6.11 -2.54
C GLY A 221 -12.26 -4.93 -3.45
N ARG A 222 -11.78 -5.20 -4.67
CA ARG A 222 -11.51 -4.18 -5.70
C ARG A 222 -12.78 -3.46 -6.15
N TYR A 223 -13.90 -4.17 -6.28
CA TYR A 223 -15.18 -3.56 -6.63
C TYR A 223 -15.62 -2.57 -5.55
N VAL A 224 -15.69 -3.00 -4.29
CA VAL A 224 -16.05 -2.15 -3.14
C VAL A 224 -15.15 -0.92 -3.05
N TYR A 225 -13.84 -1.12 -3.17
CA TYR A 225 -12.87 -0.03 -3.19
C TYR A 225 -13.13 0.97 -4.32
N SER A 226 -13.37 0.49 -5.55
CA SER A 226 -13.58 1.33 -6.73
C SER A 226 -14.88 2.14 -6.63
N VAL A 227 -15.96 1.55 -6.09
CA VAL A 227 -17.23 2.25 -5.83
C VAL A 227 -17.03 3.38 -4.83
N ASN A 228 -16.41 3.09 -3.69
CA ASN A 228 -16.17 4.09 -2.65
C ASN A 228 -15.26 5.23 -3.15
N ARG A 229 -14.20 4.90 -3.89
CA ARG A 229 -13.30 5.88 -4.50
C ARG A 229 -14.02 6.81 -5.48
N LEU A 230 -14.84 6.25 -6.37
CA LEU A 230 -15.65 7.05 -7.30
C LEU A 230 -16.64 7.95 -6.55
N LYS A 231 -17.32 7.43 -5.53
CA LYS A 231 -18.25 8.20 -4.70
C LYS A 231 -17.57 9.45 -4.12
N VAL A 232 -16.40 9.32 -3.54
CA VAL A 232 -15.62 10.44 -3.00
C VAL A 232 -15.27 11.45 -4.08
N ILE A 233 -14.74 11.01 -5.22
CA ILE A 233 -14.33 11.92 -6.30
C ILE A 233 -15.53 12.65 -6.91
N MET A 234 -16.63 11.96 -7.12
CA MET A 234 -17.86 12.55 -7.64
C MET A 234 -18.44 13.59 -6.66
N THR A 235 -18.42 13.32 -5.36
CA THR A 235 -18.85 14.27 -4.32
C THR A 235 -18.03 15.57 -4.39
N LEU A 236 -16.71 15.48 -4.57
CA LEU A 236 -15.86 16.66 -4.74
C LEU A 236 -16.15 17.41 -6.05
N ALA A 237 -16.36 16.67 -7.13
CA ALA A 237 -16.68 17.24 -8.42
C ALA A 237 -18.05 17.96 -8.41
N ASP A 238 -19.07 17.34 -7.78
CA ASP A 238 -20.41 17.93 -7.60
C ASP A 238 -20.37 19.20 -6.72
N ALA A 239 -19.45 19.24 -5.74
CA ALA A 239 -19.20 20.43 -4.91
C ALA A 239 -18.40 21.54 -5.65
N GLY A 240 -18.01 21.31 -6.89
CA GLY A 240 -17.33 22.30 -7.75
C GLY A 240 -15.83 22.43 -7.56
N PHE A 241 -15.17 21.52 -6.82
CA PHE A 241 -13.71 21.56 -6.66
C PHE A 241 -12.97 21.13 -7.92
N ASN A 242 -11.83 21.78 -8.18
CA ASN A 242 -10.90 21.35 -9.23
C ASN A 242 -10.11 20.14 -8.74
N VAL A 243 -10.21 19.04 -9.48
CA VAL A 243 -9.52 17.79 -9.16
C VAL A 243 -8.64 17.38 -10.33
N ASP A 244 -7.36 17.20 -10.09
CA ASP A 244 -6.40 16.64 -11.05
C ASP A 244 -6.14 15.17 -10.70
N ILE A 245 -6.39 14.27 -11.65
CA ILE A 245 -6.22 12.83 -11.48
C ILE A 245 -5.17 12.32 -12.43
N TYR A 246 -4.08 11.77 -11.90
CA TYR A 246 -2.98 11.16 -12.67
C TYR A 246 -3.03 9.63 -12.54
N GLY A 247 -3.26 8.95 -13.67
CA GLY A 247 -3.35 7.49 -13.71
C GLY A 247 -3.99 6.98 -15.00
N ASN A 248 -3.87 5.69 -15.25
CA ASN A 248 -4.41 5.08 -16.46
C ASN A 248 -5.92 4.81 -16.34
N ASN A 249 -6.59 4.67 -17.48
CA ASN A 249 -7.97 4.21 -17.67
C ASN A 249 -9.08 5.17 -17.15
N TRP A 250 -8.77 6.35 -16.65
CA TRP A 250 -9.78 7.29 -16.16
C TRP A 250 -10.73 7.79 -17.24
N THR A 251 -10.33 7.77 -18.50
CA THR A 251 -11.15 8.18 -19.65
C THR A 251 -12.36 7.27 -19.89
N THR A 252 -12.39 6.06 -19.28
CA THR A 252 -13.55 5.15 -19.32
C THR A 252 -14.47 5.32 -18.11
N SER A 253 -14.10 6.17 -17.16
CA SER A 253 -14.87 6.40 -15.93
C SER A 253 -16.01 7.39 -16.14
N PRO A 254 -17.02 7.42 -15.24
CA PRO A 254 -18.08 8.43 -15.25
C PRO A 254 -17.58 9.88 -15.06
N LEU A 255 -16.31 10.05 -14.65
CA LEU A 255 -15.72 11.36 -14.35
C LEU A 255 -15.48 12.21 -15.60
N VAL A 256 -15.47 11.65 -16.79
CA VAL A 256 -15.34 12.38 -18.07
C VAL A 256 -16.40 13.46 -18.28
N ARG A 257 -17.53 13.38 -17.58
CA ARG A 257 -18.62 14.36 -17.65
C ARG A 257 -18.43 15.61 -16.79
N TYR A 258 -17.43 15.60 -15.91
CA TYR A 258 -17.19 16.71 -14.97
C TYR A 258 -16.15 17.68 -15.53
N PRO A 259 -16.51 18.94 -15.85
CA PRO A 259 -15.57 19.89 -16.45
C PRO A 259 -14.46 20.37 -15.48
N ASN A 260 -14.69 20.21 -14.17
CA ASN A 260 -13.76 20.54 -13.10
C ASN A 260 -12.87 19.36 -12.67
N VAL A 261 -12.98 18.20 -13.35
CA VAL A 261 -12.09 17.05 -13.16
C VAL A 261 -11.17 16.93 -14.37
N ARG A 262 -9.88 17.12 -14.16
CA ARG A 262 -8.85 16.96 -15.19
C ARG A 262 -8.22 15.59 -15.12
N LEU A 263 -8.39 14.80 -16.17
CA LEU A 263 -7.87 13.43 -16.26
C LEU A 263 -6.55 13.44 -17.03
N HIS A 264 -5.51 12.94 -16.41
CA HIS A 264 -4.16 12.88 -16.97
C HIS A 264 -3.68 11.43 -17.05
N GLU A 265 -2.78 11.16 -17.99
CA GLU A 265 -2.06 9.90 -18.07
C GLU A 265 -1.20 9.69 -16.84
N SER A 266 -0.84 8.43 -16.59
CA SER A 266 0.07 8.08 -15.51
C SER A 266 1.47 8.69 -15.73
N VAL A 267 2.10 9.06 -14.63
CA VAL A 267 3.46 9.60 -14.61
C VAL A 267 4.37 8.71 -13.76
N ASN A 268 5.68 8.86 -13.88
CA ASN A 268 6.62 8.11 -13.06
C ASN A 268 6.64 8.61 -11.59
N TYR A 269 7.33 7.85 -10.73
CA TYR A 269 7.39 8.14 -9.30
C TYR A 269 7.87 9.58 -8.99
N TRP A 270 8.97 10.05 -9.60
CA TRP A 270 9.50 11.38 -9.35
C TRP A 270 8.57 12.50 -9.83
N GLN A 271 7.92 12.30 -10.96
CA GLN A 271 6.90 13.23 -11.44
C GLN A 271 5.71 13.28 -10.49
N THR A 272 5.31 12.13 -9.90
CA THR A 272 4.25 12.11 -8.86
C THR A 272 4.67 12.93 -7.64
N GLN A 273 5.92 12.79 -7.17
CA GLN A 273 6.44 13.59 -6.06
C GLN A 273 6.43 15.10 -6.39
N GLU A 274 6.78 15.47 -7.64
CA GLU A 274 6.73 16.85 -8.10
C GLU A 274 5.30 17.40 -8.14
N LEU A 275 4.33 16.60 -8.60
CA LEU A 275 2.92 16.94 -8.56
C LEU A 275 2.41 17.13 -7.13
N MET A 276 2.81 16.26 -6.21
CA MET A 276 2.47 16.42 -4.79
C MET A 276 3.02 17.74 -4.24
N ARG A 277 4.27 18.13 -4.56
CA ARG A 277 4.83 19.41 -4.14
C ARG A 277 4.04 20.62 -4.67
N LYS A 278 3.46 20.53 -5.85
CA LYS A 278 2.62 21.56 -6.47
C LYS A 278 1.16 21.53 -6.03
N SER A 279 0.78 20.57 -5.21
CA SER A 279 -0.61 20.40 -4.79
C SER A 279 -0.88 21.04 -3.43
N LYS A 280 -2.02 21.71 -3.28
CA LYS A 280 -2.53 22.17 -2.00
C LYS A 280 -2.96 20.99 -1.14
N ILE A 281 -3.69 20.05 -1.76
CA ILE A 281 -4.22 18.85 -1.14
C ILE A 281 -3.81 17.61 -1.94
N VAL A 282 -3.34 16.58 -1.25
CA VAL A 282 -3.20 15.23 -1.76
C VAL A 282 -4.32 14.38 -1.17
N LEU A 283 -5.25 13.95 -2.02
CA LEU A 283 -6.34 13.07 -1.60
C LEU A 283 -5.90 11.62 -1.75
N ASN A 284 -5.96 10.89 -0.66
CA ASN A 284 -5.62 9.47 -0.60
C ASN A 284 -6.83 8.60 -0.24
N PHE A 285 -6.75 7.36 -0.65
CA PHE A 285 -7.68 6.27 -0.33
C PHE A 285 -6.87 5.13 0.24
N GLN A 286 -7.18 4.68 1.46
CA GLN A 286 -6.45 3.60 2.15
C GLN A 286 -6.72 2.21 1.56
N ALA A 287 -7.40 2.16 0.44
CA ALA A 287 -7.66 0.90 -0.27
C ALA A 287 -8.21 -0.20 0.64
N LEU A 288 -7.46 -1.28 0.77
CA LEU A 288 -7.82 -2.48 1.54
C LEU A 288 -7.19 -2.50 2.94
N LEU A 289 -6.52 -1.40 3.35
CA LEU A 289 -5.84 -1.32 4.64
C LEU A 289 -6.84 -1.08 5.79
N ARG A 290 -6.72 -1.90 6.83
CA ARG A 290 -7.57 -1.85 8.03
C ARG A 290 -6.89 -1.08 9.17
N ASP A 291 -5.65 -1.40 9.44
CA ASP A 291 -4.86 -0.85 10.54
C ASP A 291 -3.41 -0.60 10.09
N GLY A 292 -3.30 0.04 8.96
CA GLY A 292 -2.04 0.37 8.28
C GLY A 292 -2.10 1.70 7.55
N THR A 293 -1.15 1.94 6.67
CA THR A 293 -1.07 3.18 5.90
C THR A 293 -0.45 2.97 4.52
N HIS A 294 -0.88 3.78 3.56
CA HIS A 294 -0.34 3.82 2.20
C HIS A 294 0.81 4.84 2.11
N GLU A 295 1.84 4.57 1.27
CA GLU A 295 3.01 5.43 1.10
C GLU A 295 2.65 6.87 0.70
N ARG A 296 1.57 7.09 -0.04
CA ARG A 296 1.12 8.43 -0.49
C ARG A 296 0.83 9.39 0.66
N ILE A 297 0.50 8.87 1.84
CA ILE A 297 0.32 9.71 3.03
C ILE A 297 1.65 10.33 3.42
N PHE A 298 2.66 9.51 3.65
CA PHE A 298 3.99 10.00 4.01
C PHE A 298 4.61 10.85 2.90
N ALA A 299 4.44 10.46 1.62
CA ALA A 299 4.93 11.20 0.48
C ALA A 299 4.23 12.57 0.31
N GLY A 300 2.92 12.64 0.51
CA GLY A 300 2.15 13.89 0.49
C GLY A 300 2.59 14.85 1.61
N MET A 301 2.74 14.33 2.83
CA MET A 301 3.24 15.09 3.98
C MET A 301 4.68 15.57 3.76
N ALA A 302 5.56 14.68 3.28
CA ALA A 302 6.95 15.03 2.94
C ALA A 302 7.04 16.09 1.82
N SER A 303 6.02 16.20 0.99
CA SER A 303 5.88 17.20 -0.08
C SER A 303 5.26 18.52 0.39
N LYS A 304 5.03 18.72 1.69
CA LYS A 304 4.34 19.88 2.26
C LYS A 304 2.98 20.12 1.61
N SER A 305 2.22 19.07 1.37
CA SER A 305 0.81 19.13 0.99
C SER A 305 -0.07 18.69 2.15
N VAL A 306 -1.27 19.24 2.24
CA VAL A 306 -2.25 18.72 3.19
C VAL A 306 -2.75 17.37 2.68
N VAL A 307 -2.61 16.34 3.49
CA VAL A 307 -3.11 15.00 3.16
C VAL A 307 -4.55 14.87 3.69
N VAL A 308 -5.47 14.53 2.78
CA VAL A 308 -6.84 14.19 3.11
C VAL A 308 -7.06 12.71 2.81
N THR A 309 -7.48 11.91 3.78
CA THR A 309 -7.62 10.45 3.64
C THR A 309 -8.72 9.89 4.52
N ASN A 310 -9.24 8.70 4.18
CA ASN A 310 -10.04 7.95 5.16
C ASN A 310 -9.14 7.47 6.30
N GLU A 311 -9.71 7.43 7.49
CA GLU A 311 -8.95 7.06 8.70
C GLU A 311 -8.70 5.56 8.81
N THR A 312 -7.61 5.21 9.51
CA THR A 312 -7.36 3.91 10.10
C THR A 312 -6.95 4.12 11.57
N PRO A 313 -7.12 3.12 12.46
CA PRO A 313 -6.63 3.21 13.83
C PRO A 313 -5.14 3.57 13.88
N TYR A 314 -4.34 2.96 13.02
CA TYR A 314 -2.91 3.23 12.90
C TYR A 314 -2.60 4.70 12.61
N LEU A 315 -3.30 5.32 11.66
CA LEU A 315 -3.09 6.74 11.34
C LEU A 315 -3.53 7.67 12.46
N ARG A 316 -4.58 7.31 13.20
CA ARG A 316 -5.03 8.04 14.38
C ARG A 316 -4.02 8.04 15.51
N GLU A 317 -3.25 6.97 15.66
CA GLU A 317 -2.16 6.88 16.65
C GLU A 317 -0.95 7.72 16.23
N LEU A 318 -0.69 7.85 14.93
CA LEU A 318 0.48 8.56 14.42
C LEU A 318 0.30 10.06 14.31
N PHE A 319 -0.90 10.53 13.95
CA PHE A 319 -1.11 11.91 13.53
C PHE A 319 -2.31 12.57 14.20
N SER A 320 -2.14 13.84 14.56
CA SER A 320 -3.19 14.69 15.09
C SER A 320 -4.16 15.13 13.98
N ALA A 321 -5.44 14.76 14.12
CA ALA A 321 -6.47 15.15 13.18
C ALA A 321 -6.63 16.67 13.10
N ASP A 322 -6.81 17.21 11.89
CA ASP A 322 -6.97 18.62 11.56
C ASP A 322 -5.75 19.52 11.90
N GLU A 323 -4.69 18.93 12.46
CA GLU A 323 -3.41 19.62 12.75
C GLU A 323 -2.28 19.14 11.85
N GLU A 324 -2.21 17.82 11.54
CA GLU A 324 -1.18 17.19 10.73
C GLU A 324 -1.76 16.45 9.52
N ILE A 325 -2.99 15.94 9.66
CA ILE A 325 -3.70 15.17 8.63
C ILE A 325 -5.20 15.48 8.72
N VAL A 326 -5.91 15.37 7.61
CA VAL A 326 -7.37 15.55 7.59
C VAL A 326 -8.03 14.22 7.26
N PHE A 327 -8.89 13.75 8.15
CA PHE A 327 -9.62 12.51 7.95
C PHE A 327 -11.01 12.73 7.39
N TYR A 328 -11.45 11.82 6.52
CA TYR A 328 -12.83 11.75 6.07
C TYR A 328 -13.41 10.36 6.31
N ASN A 329 -14.75 10.30 6.34
CA ASN A 329 -15.50 9.06 6.44
C ASN A 329 -16.35 8.88 5.18
N PHE A 330 -16.30 7.70 4.54
CA PHE A 330 -17.08 7.39 3.32
C PHE A 330 -18.59 7.50 3.51
N ASN A 331 -19.09 7.40 4.76
CA ASN A 331 -20.51 7.52 5.08
C ASN A 331 -20.95 8.96 5.35
N HIS A 332 -19.98 9.90 5.55
CA HIS A 332 -20.21 11.30 5.90
C HIS A 332 -19.33 12.23 5.08
N LEU A 333 -19.54 12.26 3.76
CA LEU A 333 -18.69 13.03 2.83
C LEU A 333 -18.91 14.54 2.89
N ASP A 334 -20.04 15.02 3.44
CA ASP A 334 -20.30 16.46 3.60
C ASP A 334 -19.23 17.12 4.49
N GLY A 335 -18.82 16.48 5.58
CA GLY A 335 -17.72 16.96 6.42
C GLY A 335 -16.38 17.03 5.70
N MET A 336 -16.12 16.10 4.76
CA MET A 336 -14.95 16.17 3.89
C MET A 336 -15.00 17.40 2.97
N VAL A 337 -16.14 17.68 2.38
CA VAL A 337 -16.35 18.86 1.50
C VAL A 337 -16.10 20.14 2.28
N GLU A 338 -16.64 20.28 3.48
CA GLU A 338 -16.44 21.43 4.36
C GLU A 338 -14.97 21.61 4.73
N SER A 339 -14.29 20.54 5.13
CA SER A 339 -12.87 20.57 5.49
C SER A 339 -11.98 20.98 4.31
N ILE A 340 -12.21 20.40 3.14
CA ILE A 340 -11.46 20.74 1.91
C ILE A 340 -11.72 22.20 1.51
N GLN A 341 -12.96 22.68 1.59
CA GLN A 341 -13.28 24.06 1.30
C GLN A 341 -12.54 25.03 2.23
N ALA A 342 -12.54 24.77 3.53
CA ALA A 342 -11.84 25.58 4.50
C ALA A 342 -10.31 25.62 4.25
N ILE A 343 -9.71 24.48 3.86
CA ILE A 343 -8.27 24.39 3.54
C ILE A 343 -7.94 25.17 2.26
N LEU A 344 -8.80 25.12 1.25
CA LEU A 344 -8.56 25.82 -0.03
C LEU A 344 -8.77 27.33 0.08
N GLN A 345 -9.61 27.79 1.01
CA GLN A 345 -9.92 29.21 1.23
C GLN A 345 -8.99 29.91 2.23
N ASP A 346 -8.26 29.17 3.07
CA ASP A 346 -7.37 29.72 4.10
C ASP A 346 -5.93 29.19 3.90
N ASP A 347 -5.11 30.02 3.25
CA ASP A 347 -3.71 29.71 2.98
C ASP A 347 -2.90 29.53 4.28
N GLY A 348 -3.17 30.35 5.31
CA GLY A 348 -2.47 30.24 6.58
C GLY A 348 -2.78 28.94 7.32
N ARG A 349 -4.05 28.52 7.32
CA ARG A 349 -4.45 27.21 7.87
C ARG A 349 -3.79 26.07 7.11
N ARG A 350 -3.81 26.14 5.77
CA ARG A 350 -3.20 25.13 4.90
C ARG A 350 -1.70 24.98 5.16
N GLU A 351 -0.98 26.11 5.23
CA GLU A 351 0.45 26.13 5.50
C GLU A 351 0.76 25.56 6.89
N LYS A 352 -0.02 25.91 7.90
CA LYS A 352 0.15 25.38 9.27
C LYS A 352 0.02 23.86 9.30
N ILE A 353 -1.03 23.30 8.69
CA ILE A 353 -1.25 21.83 8.64
C ILE A 353 -0.12 21.16 7.85
N SER A 354 0.23 21.66 6.67
CA SER A 354 1.25 21.05 5.83
C SER A 354 2.66 21.10 6.43
N GLU A 355 2.97 22.15 7.19
CA GLU A 355 4.24 22.26 7.90
C GLU A 355 4.28 21.28 9.08
N ALA A 356 3.20 21.19 9.87
CA ALA A 356 3.11 20.23 10.99
C ALA A 356 3.22 18.78 10.46
N ALA A 357 2.50 18.46 9.36
CA ALA A 357 2.58 17.17 8.70
C ALA A 357 4.01 16.82 8.25
N TRP A 358 4.70 17.79 7.64
CA TRP A 358 6.09 17.60 7.22
C TRP A 358 7.02 17.34 8.41
N GLN A 359 6.88 18.09 9.50
CA GLN A 359 7.67 17.88 10.71
C GLN A 359 7.42 16.50 11.33
N ALA A 360 6.19 16.01 11.31
CA ALA A 360 5.82 14.69 11.83
C ALA A 360 6.44 13.53 11.02
N VAL A 361 6.64 13.72 9.71
CA VAL A 361 7.23 12.68 8.83
C VAL A 361 8.74 12.75 8.77
N LYS A 362 9.30 13.95 8.87
CA LYS A 362 10.74 14.18 8.74
C LYS A 362 11.50 13.47 9.89
N GLY A 363 12.42 12.57 9.52
CA GLY A 363 13.27 11.84 10.48
C GLY A 363 12.52 10.79 11.31
N THR A 364 11.27 10.43 10.94
CA THR A 364 10.46 9.42 11.63
C THR A 364 9.83 8.42 10.68
N HIS A 365 9.44 8.87 9.49
CA HIS A 365 8.74 8.02 8.52
C HIS A 365 9.44 8.03 7.16
N THR A 366 10.77 7.93 7.16
CA THR A 366 11.60 7.83 5.95
C THR A 366 12.20 6.44 5.79
N PHE A 367 12.77 6.14 4.63
CA PHE A 367 13.44 4.86 4.39
C PHE A 367 14.69 4.66 5.26
N GLU A 368 15.27 5.72 5.81
CA GLU A 368 16.38 5.62 6.77
C GLU A 368 15.91 4.97 8.08
N GLU A 369 14.78 5.45 8.64
CA GLU A 369 14.17 4.83 9.83
C GLU A 369 13.69 3.41 9.54
N ARG A 370 13.20 3.12 8.34
CA ARG A 370 12.84 1.75 7.96
C ARG A 370 14.04 0.83 7.88
N ALA A 371 15.20 1.33 7.42
CA ALA A 371 16.44 0.56 7.46
C ALA A 371 16.83 0.21 8.91
N GLN A 372 16.72 1.16 9.85
CA GLN A 372 16.97 0.90 11.27
C GLN A 372 15.96 -0.10 11.84
N MET A 373 14.67 0.04 11.56
CA MET A 373 13.64 -0.91 12.00
C MET A 373 13.91 -2.34 11.49
N ILE A 374 14.37 -2.49 10.24
CA ILE A 374 14.73 -3.80 9.69
C ILE A 374 15.93 -4.39 10.44
N VAL A 375 16.93 -3.58 10.79
CA VAL A 375 18.06 -4.03 11.61
C VAL A 375 17.59 -4.50 12.99
N ASP A 376 16.68 -3.77 13.62
CA ASP A 376 16.15 -4.10 14.94
C ASP A 376 15.33 -5.40 14.90
N ILE A 377 14.45 -5.56 13.91
CA ILE A 377 13.68 -6.80 13.66
C ILE A 377 14.64 -7.99 13.45
N PHE A 378 15.65 -7.83 12.61
CA PHE A 378 16.62 -8.89 12.36
C PHE A 378 17.38 -9.31 13.62
N ASN A 379 17.77 -8.35 14.46
CA ASN A 379 18.46 -8.63 15.71
C ASN A 379 17.55 -9.33 16.72
N ASP A 380 16.28 -8.92 16.80
CA ASP A 380 15.26 -9.56 17.63
C ASP A 380 15.09 -11.04 17.25
N VAL A 381 14.92 -11.34 15.96
CA VAL A 381 14.82 -12.73 15.46
C VAL A 381 16.06 -13.55 15.79
N LYS A 382 17.27 -12.98 15.67
CA LYS A 382 18.49 -13.67 16.05
C LYS A 382 18.57 -14.01 17.54
N LEU A 383 18.08 -13.13 18.40
CA LEU A 383 18.06 -13.35 19.86
C LEU A 383 17.11 -14.48 20.25
N HIS A 384 15.99 -14.63 19.57
CA HIS A 384 14.97 -15.65 19.86
C HIS A 384 15.28 -17.04 19.23
N ASN A 385 16.19 -17.10 18.25
CA ASN A 385 16.58 -18.35 17.58
C ASN A 385 17.92 -18.93 18.08
N ASN A 386 18.63 -18.29 19.00
CA ASN A 386 19.83 -18.76 19.71
C ASN A 386 19.46 -19.24 21.12
#